data_49cfbf35d1f013256225e06f92ecb136
#
_entry.id   49cfbf35d1f013256225e06f92ecb136
#
_cell.length_a   1.000
_cell.length_b   1.000
_cell.length_c   1.000
_cell.angle_alpha   90.00
_cell.angle_beta   90.00
_cell.angle_gamma   90.00
#
_symmetry.space_group_name_H-M   'P 1'
#
loop_
_entity.id
_entity.type
_entity.pdbx_description
1 polymer ?
#
loop_
_entity_poly.entity_id
_entity_poly.type
_entity_poly.pdbx_seq_one_letter_code
_entity_poly.pdbx_strand_id
1 'polypeptide(L)'
;IDIVFPVGKYLAGEYDDIYDEISEIKAYCKDVTLKVILEVSLLKTVENIEKAAIISINAGADFIKTSTGKDGSVANLAAAYVMCEVIGKMEPEIGRNVGFKAAGGISTSSDAVKYYSIVESVLGADHTYKSLFRIGASSLANNLLSDNTGEKVSYF
;
A
#
# COMPACT_ATOMS: atom_id res chain seq x y z
N ILE A 1 -1.67 -11.17 -6.19
CA ILE A 1 -2.27 -11.71 -4.95
C ILE A 1 -2.16 -10.65 -3.88
N ASP A 2 -3.25 -10.41 -3.11
CA ASP A 2 -3.27 -9.51 -1.96
C ASP A 2 -3.48 -10.35 -0.69
N ILE A 3 -2.61 -10.20 0.31
CA ILE A 3 -2.75 -10.81 1.64
C ILE A 3 -2.82 -9.73 2.71
N VAL A 4 -3.40 -10.05 3.86
CA VAL A 4 -3.45 -9.13 5.00
C VAL A 4 -2.31 -9.45 5.96
N PHE A 5 -1.57 -8.43 6.39
CA PHE A 5 -0.53 -8.54 7.39
C PHE A 5 -1.11 -9.08 8.70
N PRO A 6 -0.49 -10.06 9.34
CA PRO A 6 -1.05 -10.69 10.54
C PRO A 6 -0.87 -9.80 11.78
N VAL A 7 -1.67 -8.73 11.86
CA VAL A 7 -1.59 -7.72 12.94
C VAL A 7 -1.67 -8.34 14.34
N GLY A 8 -2.44 -9.43 14.52
CA GLY A 8 -2.53 -10.14 15.80
C GLY A 8 -1.18 -10.69 16.25
N LYS A 9 -0.46 -11.37 15.37
CA LYS A 9 0.91 -11.87 15.62
C LYS A 9 1.87 -10.71 15.87
N TYR A 10 1.74 -9.64 15.09
CA TYR A 10 2.58 -8.45 15.26
C TYR A 10 2.45 -7.85 16.67
N LEU A 11 1.23 -7.69 17.16
CA LEU A 11 0.97 -7.16 18.50
C LEU A 11 1.41 -8.13 19.62
N ALA A 12 1.49 -9.43 19.31
CA ALA A 12 2.04 -10.44 20.21
C ALA A 12 3.58 -10.49 20.20
N GLY A 13 4.25 -9.76 19.28
CA GLY A 13 5.71 -9.73 19.14
C GLY A 13 6.30 -10.90 18.34
N GLU A 14 5.48 -11.66 17.61
CA GLU A 14 5.85 -12.84 16.83
C GLU A 14 6.38 -12.44 15.44
N TYR A 15 7.46 -11.64 15.41
CA TYR A 15 7.94 -11.00 14.17
C TYR A 15 8.57 -11.99 13.19
N ASP A 16 9.28 -12.99 13.70
CA ASP A 16 9.94 -14.02 12.89
C ASP A 16 8.88 -14.89 12.19
N ASP A 17 7.82 -15.27 12.90
CA ASP A 17 6.70 -16.04 12.33
C ASP A 17 5.99 -15.27 11.20
N ILE A 18 5.87 -13.94 11.32
CA ILE A 18 5.29 -13.10 10.27
C ILE A 18 6.19 -13.07 9.04
N TYR A 19 7.48 -12.90 9.25
CA TYR A 19 8.46 -12.90 8.17
C TYR A 19 8.43 -14.22 7.41
N ASP A 20 8.47 -15.34 8.12
CA ASP A 20 8.46 -16.67 7.54
C ASP A 20 7.17 -16.95 6.75
N GLU A 21 5.99 -16.58 7.30
CA GLU A 21 4.70 -16.74 6.65
C GLU A 21 4.62 -15.95 5.33
N ILE A 22 5.03 -14.68 5.33
CA ILE A 22 5.02 -13.85 4.11
C ILE A 22 6.03 -14.36 3.09
N SER A 23 7.23 -14.77 3.54
CA SER A 23 8.29 -15.31 2.68
C SER A 23 7.86 -16.62 2.02
N GLU A 24 7.20 -17.51 2.75
CA GLU A 24 6.65 -18.74 2.21
C GLU A 24 5.59 -18.47 1.16
N ILE A 25 4.65 -17.57 1.44
CA ILE A 25 3.62 -17.17 0.47
C ILE A 25 4.27 -16.57 -0.78
N LYS A 26 5.28 -15.70 -0.63
CA LYS A 26 6.01 -15.13 -1.78
C LYS A 26 6.69 -16.21 -2.62
N ALA A 27 7.29 -17.21 -2.00
CA ALA A 27 7.90 -18.32 -2.71
C ALA A 27 6.89 -19.10 -3.57
N TYR A 28 5.67 -19.30 -3.07
CA TYR A 28 4.58 -19.90 -3.84
C TYR A 28 4.04 -18.99 -4.95
N CYS A 29 4.10 -17.66 -4.78
CA CYS A 29 3.67 -16.72 -5.81
C CYS A 29 4.56 -16.72 -7.05
N LYS A 30 5.83 -17.13 -6.95
CA LYS A 30 6.82 -17.09 -8.04
C LYS A 30 6.87 -15.68 -8.68
N ASP A 31 6.53 -15.59 -9.96
CA ASP A 31 6.52 -14.33 -10.74
C ASP A 31 5.24 -13.49 -10.52
N VAL A 32 4.28 -14.00 -9.76
CA VAL A 32 3.05 -13.25 -9.48
C VAL A 32 3.29 -12.22 -8.38
N THR A 33 2.85 -10.99 -8.64
CA THR A 33 2.95 -9.88 -7.69
C THR A 33 2.23 -10.19 -6.38
N LEU A 34 2.97 -10.13 -5.26
CA LEU A 34 2.44 -10.22 -3.91
C LEU A 34 2.28 -8.82 -3.31
N LYS A 35 1.07 -8.50 -2.82
CA LYS A 35 0.80 -7.27 -2.07
C LYS A 35 0.42 -7.60 -0.63
N VAL A 36 1.08 -6.95 0.31
CA VAL A 36 0.78 -7.08 1.74
C VAL A 36 0.00 -5.86 2.21
N ILE A 37 -1.21 -6.10 2.70
CA ILE A 37 -2.10 -5.06 3.26
C ILE A 37 -1.74 -4.89 4.73
N LEU A 38 -1.13 -3.76 5.10
CA LEU A 38 -0.65 -3.51 6.46
C LEU A 38 -1.78 -3.30 7.46
N GLU A 39 -2.96 -2.89 6.99
CA GLU A 39 -4.13 -2.54 7.81
C GLU A 39 -3.78 -1.44 8.83
N VAL A 40 -3.31 -0.32 8.31
CA VAL A 40 -2.69 0.79 9.07
C VAL A 40 -3.55 1.32 10.23
N SER A 41 -4.87 1.23 10.13
CA SER A 41 -5.79 1.63 11.19
C SER A 41 -5.67 0.77 12.45
N LEU A 42 -5.26 -0.50 12.32
CA LEU A 42 -5.05 -1.41 13.44
C LEU A 42 -3.65 -1.27 14.03
N LEU A 43 -2.67 -0.87 13.25
CA LEU A 43 -1.29 -0.62 13.70
C LEU A 43 -1.17 0.65 14.53
N LYS A 44 -2.00 1.65 14.29
CA LYS A 44 -2.24 2.88 15.06
C LYS A 44 -1.08 3.89 15.10
N THR A 45 0.16 3.46 15.27
CA THR A 45 1.32 4.35 15.43
C THR A 45 2.24 4.31 14.21
N VAL A 46 3.00 5.38 14.01
CA VAL A 46 4.01 5.49 12.94
C VAL A 46 5.04 4.38 13.05
N GLU A 47 5.53 4.12 14.25
CA GLU A 47 6.55 3.09 14.53
C GLU A 47 6.05 1.69 14.16
N ASN A 48 4.78 1.39 14.45
CA ASN A 48 4.19 0.09 14.10
C ASN A 48 4.01 -0.04 12.59
N ILE A 49 3.59 1.03 11.90
CA ILE A 49 3.44 1.05 10.44
C ILE A 49 4.80 0.88 9.76
N GLU A 50 5.81 1.62 10.22
CA GLU A 50 7.19 1.52 9.72
C GLU A 50 7.72 0.09 9.88
N LYS A 51 7.62 -0.48 11.08
CA LYS A 51 8.11 -1.84 11.36
C LYS A 51 7.38 -2.91 10.55
N ALA A 52 6.04 -2.82 10.43
CA ALA A 52 5.25 -3.75 9.62
C ALA A 52 5.60 -3.66 8.12
N ALA A 53 5.85 -2.44 7.61
CA ALA A 53 6.30 -2.22 6.25
C ALA A 53 7.68 -2.87 6.02
N ILE A 54 8.65 -2.64 6.92
CA ILE A 54 10.00 -3.23 6.86
C ILE A 54 9.93 -4.76 6.84
N ILE A 55 9.18 -5.37 7.76
CA ILE A 55 9.00 -6.83 7.81
C ILE A 55 8.45 -7.34 6.48
N SER A 56 7.38 -6.72 5.98
CA SER A 56 6.71 -7.14 4.74
C SER A 56 7.63 -7.05 3.52
N ILE A 57 8.38 -5.96 3.39
CA ILE A 57 9.31 -5.74 2.27
C ILE A 57 10.47 -6.73 2.32
N ASN A 58 11.08 -6.94 3.49
CA ASN A 58 12.15 -7.92 3.68
C ASN A 58 11.68 -9.36 3.42
N ALA A 59 10.45 -9.69 3.76
CA ALA A 59 9.84 -10.98 3.46
C ALA A 59 9.46 -11.18 1.98
N GLY A 60 9.72 -10.19 1.12
CA GLY A 60 9.59 -10.31 -0.32
C GLY A 60 8.31 -9.72 -0.91
N ALA A 61 7.53 -8.93 -0.17
CA ALA A 61 6.38 -8.22 -0.74
C ALA A 61 6.81 -7.33 -1.91
N ASP A 62 6.11 -7.45 -3.05
CA ASP A 62 6.34 -6.58 -4.21
C ASP A 62 5.60 -5.24 -4.06
N PHE A 63 4.54 -5.21 -3.28
CA PHE A 63 3.77 -4.03 -2.91
C PHE A 63 3.41 -4.06 -1.44
N ILE A 64 3.38 -2.89 -0.82
CA ILE A 64 2.68 -2.68 0.44
C ILE A 64 1.43 -1.83 0.21
N LYS A 65 0.34 -2.17 0.90
CA LYS A 65 -0.96 -1.54 0.75
C LYS A 65 -1.46 -1.04 2.10
N THR A 66 -2.11 0.12 2.14
CA THR A 66 -2.55 0.73 3.40
C THR A 66 -3.62 -0.08 4.12
N SER A 67 -4.73 -0.42 3.47
CA SER A 67 -5.94 -0.90 4.13
C SER A 67 -6.75 -1.86 3.27
N THR A 68 -7.56 -2.70 3.90
CA THR A 68 -8.56 -3.54 3.21
C THR A 68 -9.73 -2.72 2.68
N GLY A 69 -10.05 -1.61 3.33
CA GLY A 69 -11.25 -0.81 3.06
C GLY A 69 -12.53 -1.40 3.69
N LYS A 70 -12.39 -2.39 4.58
CA LYS A 70 -13.50 -3.00 5.33
C LYS A 70 -13.52 -2.47 6.77
N ASP A 71 -14.68 -2.56 7.42
CA ASP A 71 -14.88 -2.27 8.85
C ASP A 71 -14.35 -0.89 9.29
N GLY A 72 -14.51 0.12 8.43
CA GLY A 72 -14.04 1.48 8.71
C GLY A 72 -12.53 1.67 8.57
N SER A 73 -11.81 0.67 8.08
CA SER A 73 -10.39 0.79 7.76
C SER A 73 -10.19 1.73 6.58
N VAL A 74 -9.60 2.89 6.86
CA VAL A 74 -9.39 3.94 5.88
C VAL A 74 -7.90 4.21 5.69
N ALA A 75 -7.53 4.55 4.46
CA ALA A 75 -6.22 5.10 4.18
C ALA A 75 -6.09 6.48 4.84
N ASN A 76 -4.91 6.79 5.37
CA ASN A 76 -4.59 8.13 5.83
C ASN A 76 -3.27 8.61 5.25
N LEU A 77 -3.14 9.91 5.07
CA LEU A 77 -1.98 10.51 4.38
C LEU A 77 -0.69 10.34 5.18
N ALA A 78 -0.76 10.37 6.51
CA ALA A 78 0.41 10.16 7.36
C ALA A 78 0.96 8.74 7.21
N ALA A 79 0.09 7.73 7.23
CA ALA A 79 0.50 6.34 6.98
C ALA A 79 1.08 6.16 5.57
N ALA A 80 0.47 6.78 4.56
CA ALA A 80 0.98 6.74 3.19
C ALA A 80 2.38 7.35 3.08
N TYR A 81 2.61 8.49 3.73
CA TYR A 81 3.92 9.14 3.78
C TYR A 81 4.97 8.22 4.42
N VAL A 82 4.67 7.66 5.60
CA VAL A 82 5.58 6.74 6.32
C VAL A 82 5.91 5.51 5.46
N MET A 83 4.90 4.91 4.82
CA MET A 83 5.12 3.76 3.95
C MET A 83 6.00 4.09 2.74
N CYS A 84 5.82 5.25 2.12
CA CYS A 84 6.68 5.71 1.03
C CYS A 84 8.12 5.98 1.52
N GLU A 85 8.30 6.60 2.68
CA GLU A 85 9.63 6.78 3.30
C GLU A 85 10.36 5.45 3.53
N VAL A 86 9.64 4.43 4.01
CA VAL A 86 10.21 3.07 4.19
C VAL A 86 10.62 2.48 2.85
N ILE A 87 9.77 2.57 1.82
CA ILE A 87 10.10 2.08 0.48
C ILE A 87 11.39 2.74 -0.02
N GLY A 88 11.47 4.08 0.01
CA GLY A 88 12.64 4.81 -0.47
C GLY A 88 13.95 4.48 0.27
N LYS A 89 13.86 4.16 1.57
CA LYS A 89 15.02 3.73 2.36
C LYS A 89 15.44 2.30 2.04
N MET A 90 14.48 1.40 1.80
CA MET A 90 14.77 -0.02 1.64
C MET A 90 15.17 -0.42 0.22
N GLU A 91 14.65 0.23 -0.82
CA GLU A 91 14.95 -0.14 -2.21
C GLU A 91 16.45 -0.21 -2.55
N PRO A 92 17.28 0.76 -2.13
CA PRO A 92 18.73 0.66 -2.36
C PRO A 92 19.37 -0.52 -1.63
N GLU A 93 18.85 -0.92 -0.47
CA GLU A 93 19.38 -2.01 0.34
C GLU A 93 19.03 -3.38 -0.23
N ILE A 94 17.78 -3.53 -0.72
CA ILE A 94 17.28 -4.80 -1.25
C ILE A 94 17.50 -4.98 -2.76
N GLY A 95 17.94 -3.92 -3.46
CA GLY A 95 18.26 -3.95 -4.90
C GLY A 95 17.06 -4.17 -5.83
N ARG A 96 15.83 -3.84 -5.38
CA ARG A 96 14.62 -3.93 -6.19
C ARG A 96 13.60 -2.86 -5.82
N ASN A 97 12.73 -2.51 -6.77
CA ASN A 97 11.64 -1.58 -6.51
C ASN A 97 10.49 -2.27 -5.74
N VAL A 98 9.79 -1.48 -4.92
CA VAL A 98 8.61 -1.89 -4.16
C VAL A 98 7.47 -0.93 -4.47
N GLY A 99 6.32 -1.47 -4.87
CA GLY A 99 5.15 -0.66 -5.17
C GLY A 99 4.38 -0.23 -3.92
N PHE A 100 3.70 0.91 -4.03
CA PHE A 100 2.77 1.41 -3.04
C PHE A 100 1.32 1.38 -3.54
N LYS A 101 0.39 0.93 -2.70
CA LYS A 101 -1.05 0.98 -3.00
C LYS A 101 -1.83 1.66 -1.88
N ALA A 102 -2.39 2.83 -2.16
CA ALA A 102 -3.35 3.48 -1.28
C ALA A 102 -4.73 2.86 -1.45
N ALA A 103 -5.41 2.49 -0.37
CA ALA A 103 -6.76 1.92 -0.40
C ALA A 103 -7.52 2.19 0.91
N GLY A 104 -8.84 2.33 0.79
CA GLY A 104 -9.75 2.61 1.90
C GLY A 104 -10.28 4.05 1.89
N GLY A 105 -11.54 4.23 1.47
CA GLY A 105 -12.24 5.51 1.53
C GLY A 105 -11.83 6.55 0.47
N ILE A 106 -10.96 6.23 -0.47
CA ILE A 106 -10.53 7.16 -1.52
C ILE A 106 -11.58 7.16 -2.62
N SER A 107 -12.30 8.26 -2.77
CA SER A 107 -13.41 8.33 -3.73
C SER A 107 -13.38 9.55 -4.66
N THR A 108 -12.73 10.64 -4.28
CA THR A 108 -12.66 11.86 -5.07
C THR A 108 -11.32 11.99 -5.79
N SER A 109 -11.32 12.72 -6.92
CA SER A 109 -10.11 13.09 -7.65
C SER A 109 -9.15 13.88 -6.75
N SER A 110 -9.66 14.76 -5.90
CA SER A 110 -8.87 15.52 -4.92
C SER A 110 -8.15 14.60 -3.92
N ASP A 111 -8.80 13.52 -3.44
CA ASP A 111 -8.14 12.56 -2.55
C ASP A 111 -7.05 11.78 -3.29
N ALA A 112 -7.34 11.33 -4.52
CA ALA A 112 -6.38 10.61 -5.34
C ALA A 112 -5.10 11.42 -5.58
N VAL A 113 -5.24 12.72 -5.89
CA VAL A 113 -4.12 13.64 -6.10
C VAL A 113 -3.23 13.75 -4.85
N LYS A 114 -3.80 13.76 -3.64
CA LYS A 114 -2.99 13.82 -2.40
C LYS A 114 -2.05 12.61 -2.28
N TYR A 115 -2.56 11.38 -2.54
CA TYR A 115 -1.72 10.18 -2.51
C TYR A 115 -0.70 10.15 -3.64
N TYR A 116 -1.10 10.57 -4.85
CA TYR A 116 -0.18 10.73 -5.97
C TYR A 116 0.97 11.68 -5.62
N SER A 117 0.66 12.85 -5.05
CA SER A 117 1.67 13.85 -4.67
C SER A 117 2.62 13.35 -3.59
N ILE A 118 2.15 12.51 -2.64
CA ILE A 118 3.04 11.87 -1.65
C ILE A 118 4.04 10.95 -2.37
N VAL A 119 3.55 10.08 -3.24
CA VAL A 119 4.42 9.14 -3.98
C VAL A 119 5.44 9.91 -4.80
N GLU A 120 5.01 10.91 -5.57
CA GLU A 120 5.89 11.72 -6.42
C GLU A 120 6.93 12.48 -5.61
N SER A 121 6.54 13.09 -4.48
CA SER A 121 7.45 13.90 -3.65
C SER A 121 8.46 13.07 -2.86
N VAL A 122 8.09 11.87 -2.43
CA VAL A 122 8.94 11.01 -1.58
C VAL A 122 9.78 10.05 -2.42
N LEU A 123 9.18 9.42 -3.43
CA LEU A 123 9.81 8.36 -4.22
C LEU A 123 10.22 8.80 -5.63
N GLY A 124 9.75 9.96 -6.08
CA GLY A 124 10.02 10.47 -7.41
C GLY A 124 9.01 10.04 -8.47
N ALA A 125 9.08 10.69 -9.64
CA ALA A 125 8.11 10.51 -10.72
C ALA A 125 8.06 9.07 -11.26
N ASP A 126 9.18 8.33 -11.23
CA ASP A 126 9.23 6.94 -11.72
C ASP A 126 8.35 5.99 -10.90
N HIS A 127 8.08 6.32 -9.63
CA HIS A 127 7.17 5.55 -8.79
C HIS A 127 5.70 5.84 -9.05
N THR A 128 5.36 6.85 -9.80
CA THR A 128 3.94 7.20 -10.10
C THR A 128 3.32 6.33 -11.20
N TYR A 129 4.11 5.51 -11.89
CA TYR A 129 3.62 4.61 -12.93
C TYR A 129 2.85 3.41 -12.36
N LYS A 130 1.94 2.86 -13.17
CA LYS A 130 1.08 1.72 -12.81
C LYS A 130 1.81 0.46 -12.34
N SER A 131 3.10 0.34 -12.64
CA SER A 131 3.95 -0.75 -12.17
C SER A 131 4.29 -0.64 -10.68
N LEU A 132 4.31 0.58 -10.11
CA LEU A 132 4.74 0.86 -8.75
C LEU A 132 3.74 1.64 -7.91
N PHE A 133 2.74 2.30 -8.54
CA PHE A 133 1.68 3.02 -7.81
C PHE A 133 0.29 2.57 -8.25
N ARG A 134 -0.58 2.34 -7.26
CA ARG A 134 -1.99 2.02 -7.49
C ARG A 134 -2.88 2.63 -6.42
N ILE A 135 -4.13 2.87 -6.78
CA ILE A 135 -5.19 3.26 -5.86
C ILE A 135 -6.26 2.18 -5.88
N GLY A 136 -6.63 1.69 -4.69
CA GLY A 136 -7.72 0.75 -4.51
C GLY A 136 -8.98 1.51 -4.08
N ALA A 137 -9.95 1.59 -4.97
CA ALA A 137 -11.19 2.33 -4.77
C ALA A 137 -12.35 1.70 -5.55
N SER A 138 -13.58 1.91 -5.10
CA SER A 138 -14.79 1.40 -5.76
C SER A 138 -15.36 2.37 -6.80
N SER A 139 -15.39 3.67 -6.49
CA SER A 139 -16.06 4.69 -7.31
C SER A 139 -15.12 5.72 -7.95
N LEU A 140 -13.85 5.71 -7.56
CA LEU A 140 -12.88 6.74 -7.98
C LEU A 140 -12.72 6.81 -9.51
N ALA A 141 -12.74 5.67 -10.22
CA ALA A 141 -12.57 5.65 -11.67
C ALA A 141 -13.69 6.43 -12.37
N ASN A 142 -14.94 6.24 -11.94
CA ASN A 142 -16.08 7.01 -12.45
C ASN A 142 -15.95 8.51 -12.15
N ASN A 143 -15.52 8.86 -10.94
CA ASN A 143 -15.35 10.25 -10.53
C ASN A 143 -14.23 10.94 -11.31
N LEU A 144 -13.07 10.28 -11.48
CA LEU A 144 -11.97 10.80 -12.30
C LEU A 144 -12.39 11.04 -13.76
N LEU A 145 -13.14 10.08 -14.34
CA LEU A 145 -13.65 10.23 -15.70
C LEU A 145 -14.66 11.37 -15.79
N SER A 146 -15.56 11.48 -14.81
CA SER A 146 -16.55 12.56 -14.77
C SER A 146 -15.90 13.94 -14.66
N ASP A 147 -14.89 14.08 -13.80
CA ASP A 147 -14.16 15.33 -13.63
C ASP A 147 -13.37 15.71 -14.90
N ASN A 148 -12.84 14.71 -15.61
CA ASN A 148 -12.07 14.95 -16.84
C ASN A 148 -12.94 15.27 -18.05
N THR A 149 -14.13 14.67 -18.16
CA THR A 149 -15.03 14.86 -19.30
C THR A 149 -16.05 16.00 -19.10
N GLY A 150 -16.27 16.41 -17.85
CA GLY A 150 -17.33 17.35 -17.47
C GLY A 150 -18.74 16.72 -17.49
N GLU A 151 -18.85 15.41 -17.73
CA GLU A 151 -20.11 14.67 -17.79
C GLU A 151 -20.13 13.57 -16.74
N LYS A 152 -21.32 13.27 -16.18
CA LYS A 152 -21.45 12.20 -15.20
C LYS A 152 -21.22 10.84 -15.85
N VAL A 153 -20.19 10.14 -15.41
CA VAL A 153 -19.83 8.79 -15.87
C VAL A 153 -20.18 7.74 -14.81
N SER A 154 -20.70 6.60 -15.24
CA SER A 154 -21.05 5.48 -14.37
C SER A 154 -20.86 4.15 -15.14
N TYR A 155 -19.61 3.75 -15.30
CA TYR A 155 -19.26 2.49 -16.00
C TYR A 155 -18.98 1.32 -15.05
N PHE A 156 -18.65 1.62 -13.77
CA PHE A 156 -18.24 0.65 -12.76
C PHE A 156 -19.11 0.72 -11.51
#